data_8cd3518403aebfd54e7ebf44a0b72204
#
_entry.id   8cd3518403aebfd54e7ebf44a0b72204
#
_cell.length_a   1.000
_cell.length_b   1.000
_cell.length_c   1.000
_cell.angle_alpha   90.00
_cell.angle_beta   90.00
_cell.angle_gamma   90.00
#
_symmetry.space_group_name_H-M   'P 1'
#
loop_
_entity.id
_entity.type
_entity.pdbx_description
1 polymer ?
#
loop_
_entity_poly.entity_id
_entity_poly.type
_entity_poly.pdbx_seq_one_letter_code
_entity_poly.pdbx_strand_id
1 'polypeptide(L)'
;RQSNLVICGEVEMRVHQNLLIKADTDLGQIKRIYSHQQSLAQCRTWLDTHLSKVERIEVNSNAEAARRVAQASEGDGPVAAIAGALAADLYGLDIAYANIEDQPDNTTRFLIIGHNSVPVSGQDKTSILVMARNKSGALYHILEPFQRHNVSMTSIESRPSGAGLWGYVFYIDFEGHVDDANVQGVLADLESEVAELRILGSYPQAVL
;
A
#
# COMPACT_ATOMS: atom_id res chain seq x y z
N ARG A 1 -7.25 -10.50 -19.68
CA ARG A 1 -7.07 -9.36 -20.59
C ARG A 1 -5.59 -9.17 -20.77
N GLN A 2 -5.11 -9.28 -21.98
CA GLN A 2 -3.68 -9.31 -22.28
C GLN A 2 -3.18 -7.86 -22.31
N SER A 3 -2.34 -7.52 -21.34
CA SER A 3 -1.50 -6.32 -21.37
C SER A 3 -0.07 -6.78 -21.68
N ASN A 4 0.64 -6.03 -22.50
CA ASN A 4 2.08 -6.23 -22.76
C ASN A 4 2.95 -5.48 -21.73
N LEU A 5 2.32 -4.97 -20.67
CA LEU A 5 3.00 -4.30 -19.59
C LEU A 5 3.48 -5.32 -18.54
N VAL A 6 4.65 -5.06 -18.00
CA VAL A 6 5.26 -5.82 -16.92
C VAL A 6 5.56 -4.92 -15.73
N ILE A 7 5.65 -5.48 -14.53
CA ILE A 7 6.18 -4.79 -13.38
C ILE A 7 7.69 -4.74 -13.55
N CYS A 8 8.25 -3.53 -13.60
CA CYS A 8 9.69 -3.31 -13.80
C CYS A 8 10.37 -2.61 -12.61
N GLY A 9 9.65 -2.39 -11.53
CA GLY A 9 10.18 -1.82 -10.29
C GLY A 9 9.13 -1.65 -9.23
N GLU A 10 9.59 -1.35 -8.03
CA GLU A 10 8.72 -0.95 -6.92
C GLU A 10 9.35 0.21 -6.15
N VAL A 11 8.49 1.02 -5.54
CA VAL A 11 8.87 2.06 -4.58
C VAL A 11 8.05 1.86 -3.33
N GLU A 12 8.70 1.81 -2.19
CA GLU A 12 8.05 1.80 -0.88
C GLU A 12 8.21 3.17 -0.22
N MET A 13 7.12 3.70 0.31
CA MET A 13 7.10 5.01 0.96
C MET A 13 6.35 4.91 2.29
N ARG A 14 7.02 5.33 3.35
CA ARG A 14 6.36 5.49 4.66
C ARG A 14 5.35 6.62 4.60
N VAL A 15 4.17 6.35 5.09
CA VAL A 15 3.07 7.31 5.15
C VAL A 15 2.96 7.86 6.56
N HIS A 16 3.41 9.10 6.74
CA HIS A 16 3.29 9.81 8.01
C HIS A 16 2.07 10.71 8.00
N GLN A 17 1.33 10.68 9.10
CA GLN A 17 0.18 11.53 9.33
C GLN A 17 0.56 12.61 10.36
N ASN A 18 0.30 13.86 10.02
CA ASN A 18 0.62 15.00 10.87
C ASN A 18 -0.65 15.80 11.15
N LEU A 19 -0.74 16.41 12.34
CA LEU A 19 -1.77 17.39 12.65
C LEU A 19 -1.30 18.76 12.14
N LEU A 20 -2.02 19.26 11.13
CA LEU A 20 -1.73 20.52 10.46
C LEU A 20 -2.70 21.61 10.92
N ILE A 21 -2.18 22.79 11.19
CA ILE A 21 -2.93 23.97 11.65
C ILE A 21 -2.47 25.23 10.90
N LYS A 22 -3.26 26.30 10.95
CA LYS A 22 -2.75 27.62 10.61
C LYS A 22 -1.80 28.13 11.67
N ALA A 23 -0.87 29.01 11.30
CA ALA A 23 -0.06 29.76 12.25
C ALA A 23 -0.92 30.39 13.34
N ASP A 24 -0.39 30.46 14.55
CA ASP A 24 -1.03 31.05 15.72
C ASP A 24 -2.34 30.38 16.18
N THR A 25 -2.68 29.18 15.68
CA THR A 25 -3.86 28.44 16.13
C THR A 25 -3.63 27.88 17.56
N ASP A 26 -4.51 28.22 18.48
CA ASP A 26 -4.53 27.63 19.83
C ASP A 26 -5.06 26.18 19.77
N LEU A 27 -4.19 25.21 20.03
CA LEU A 27 -4.51 23.79 19.99
C LEU A 27 -5.63 23.39 20.96
N GLY A 28 -5.73 24.07 22.11
CA GLY A 28 -6.79 23.82 23.10
C GLY A 28 -8.18 24.28 22.66
N GLN A 29 -8.27 25.07 21.61
CA GLN A 29 -9.52 25.60 21.07
C GLN A 29 -9.96 24.94 19.77
N ILE A 30 -9.22 23.98 19.23
CA ILE A 30 -9.59 23.27 18.00
C ILE A 30 -10.96 22.61 18.22
N LYS A 31 -11.88 22.88 17.30
CA LYS A 31 -13.25 22.35 17.31
C LYS A 31 -13.46 21.24 16.33
N ARG A 32 -12.78 21.28 15.18
CA ARG A 32 -12.96 20.34 14.06
C ARG A 32 -11.61 19.92 13.47
N ILE A 33 -11.53 18.64 13.12
CA ILE A 33 -10.40 18.06 12.41
C ILE A 33 -10.93 17.46 11.10
N TYR A 34 -10.34 17.88 10.00
CA TYR A 34 -10.64 17.35 8.66
C TYR A 34 -9.60 16.33 8.24
N SER A 35 -10.02 15.21 7.67
CA SER A 35 -9.13 14.27 6.98
C SER A 35 -9.92 13.25 6.15
N HIS A 36 -9.22 12.48 5.33
CA HIS A 36 -9.78 11.29 4.72
C HIS A 36 -10.08 10.22 5.79
N GLN A 37 -11.18 9.49 5.60
CA GLN A 37 -11.65 8.46 6.54
C GLN A 37 -10.53 7.50 6.99
N GLN A 38 -9.70 7.04 6.05
CA GLN A 38 -8.60 6.13 6.36
C GLN A 38 -7.56 6.76 7.29
N SER A 39 -7.20 8.02 7.09
CA SER A 39 -6.22 8.73 7.94
C SER A 39 -6.78 9.00 9.32
N LEU A 40 -8.08 9.33 9.44
CA LEU A 40 -8.76 9.42 10.74
C LEU A 40 -8.73 8.09 11.49
N ALA A 41 -8.93 6.97 10.79
CA ALA A 41 -8.86 5.63 11.39
C ALA A 41 -7.43 5.26 11.81
N GLN A 42 -6.41 5.63 11.02
CA GLN A 42 -4.99 5.40 11.32
C GLN A 42 -4.46 6.21 12.52
N CYS A 43 -5.11 7.31 12.87
CA CYS A 43 -4.73 8.19 14.00
C CYS A 43 -5.74 8.10 15.15
N ARG A 44 -6.58 7.08 15.20
CA ARG A 44 -7.71 7.00 16.14
C ARG A 44 -7.28 7.04 17.58
N THR A 45 -6.34 6.24 18.00
CA THR A 45 -5.88 6.12 19.38
C THR A 45 -5.23 7.43 19.84
N TRP A 46 -4.42 8.04 18.99
CA TRP A 46 -3.82 9.34 19.26
C TRP A 46 -4.87 10.42 19.43
N LEU A 47 -5.86 10.49 18.55
CA LEU A 47 -6.96 11.45 18.60
C LEU A 47 -7.84 11.26 19.84
N ASP A 48 -8.14 10.02 20.21
CA ASP A 48 -8.94 9.71 21.42
C ASP A 48 -8.21 10.13 22.69
N THR A 49 -6.89 10.10 22.70
CA THR A 49 -6.06 10.46 23.84
C THR A 49 -5.88 11.98 23.97
N HIS A 50 -5.57 12.66 22.86
CA HIS A 50 -5.16 14.07 22.89
C HIS A 50 -6.28 15.07 22.55
N LEU A 51 -7.22 14.66 21.69
CA LEU A 51 -8.27 15.51 21.13
C LEU A 51 -9.65 14.82 21.11
N SER A 52 -9.99 14.15 22.24
CA SER A 52 -11.19 13.32 22.35
C SER A 52 -12.53 14.05 22.15
N LYS A 53 -12.56 15.36 22.39
CA LYS A 53 -13.78 16.19 22.30
C LYS A 53 -13.90 16.92 20.96
N VAL A 54 -12.91 16.78 20.08
CA VAL A 54 -12.87 17.47 18.79
C VAL A 54 -13.69 16.70 17.76
N GLU A 55 -14.53 17.39 17.01
CA GLU A 55 -15.32 16.80 15.93
C GLU A 55 -14.41 16.37 14.78
N ARG A 56 -14.57 15.13 14.29
CA ARG A 56 -13.83 14.56 13.18
C ARG A 56 -14.71 14.58 11.93
N ILE A 57 -14.27 15.31 10.92
CA ILE A 57 -15.03 15.49 9.69
C ILE A 57 -14.30 14.80 8.52
N GLU A 58 -14.98 13.84 7.94
CA GLU A 58 -14.47 13.13 6.77
C GLU A 58 -14.56 14.01 5.52
N VAL A 59 -13.48 13.98 4.72
CA VAL A 59 -13.39 14.65 3.42
C VAL A 59 -12.79 13.69 2.39
N ASN A 60 -12.87 14.05 1.10
CA ASN A 60 -12.50 13.14 0.02
C ASN A 60 -10.99 12.85 -0.07
N SER A 61 -10.12 13.71 0.48
CA SER A 61 -8.67 13.51 0.49
C SER A 61 -7.99 14.34 1.58
N ASN A 62 -6.79 13.91 1.97
CA ASN A 62 -5.95 14.66 2.91
C ASN A 62 -5.54 16.04 2.35
N ALA A 63 -5.34 16.15 1.04
CA ALA A 63 -5.06 17.43 0.39
C ALA A 63 -6.26 18.38 0.47
N GLU A 64 -7.48 17.87 0.33
CA GLU A 64 -8.71 18.66 0.54
C GLU A 64 -8.82 19.14 1.99
N ALA A 65 -8.49 18.27 2.95
CA ALA A 65 -8.48 18.62 4.37
C ALA A 65 -7.54 19.81 4.65
N ALA A 66 -6.28 19.72 4.19
CA ALA A 66 -5.29 20.79 4.33
C ALA A 66 -5.74 22.08 3.65
N ARG A 67 -6.27 21.99 2.44
CA ARG A 67 -6.83 23.16 1.71
C ARG A 67 -7.95 23.84 2.50
N ARG A 68 -8.90 23.08 3.08
CA ARG A 68 -9.99 23.63 3.89
C ARG A 68 -9.46 24.38 5.10
N VAL A 69 -8.47 23.83 5.81
CA VAL A 69 -7.85 24.51 6.93
C VAL A 69 -7.15 25.79 6.50
N ALA A 70 -6.38 25.75 5.39
CA ALA A 70 -5.71 26.96 4.87
C ALA A 70 -6.70 28.07 4.48
N GLN A 71 -7.87 27.72 3.97
CA GLN A 71 -8.91 28.67 3.56
C GLN A 71 -9.91 29.04 4.67
N ALA A 72 -9.82 28.42 5.85
CA ALA A 72 -10.74 28.70 6.96
C ALA A 72 -10.70 30.17 7.36
N SER A 73 -11.89 30.76 7.58
CA SER A 73 -12.06 32.13 8.05
C SER A 73 -12.18 32.20 9.58
N GLU A 74 -12.13 33.40 10.15
CA GLU A 74 -12.35 33.56 11.59
C GLU A 74 -13.70 33.02 12.06
N GLY A 75 -14.73 33.08 11.21
CA GLY A 75 -16.05 32.55 11.50
C GLY A 75 -16.12 31.02 11.63
N ASP A 76 -15.18 30.32 11.03
CA ASP A 76 -15.10 28.86 11.13
C ASP A 76 -14.54 28.38 12.48
N GLY A 77 -13.89 29.27 13.22
CA GLY A 77 -13.16 28.97 14.44
C GLY A 77 -11.90 28.14 14.20
N PRO A 78 -11.16 27.77 15.26
CA PRO A 78 -9.94 26.99 15.15
C PRO A 78 -10.22 25.59 14.59
N VAL A 79 -9.55 25.25 13.49
CA VAL A 79 -9.69 23.98 12.78
C VAL A 79 -8.31 23.39 12.47
N ALA A 80 -8.25 22.07 12.31
CA ALA A 80 -7.03 21.35 11.96
C ALA A 80 -7.28 20.34 10.84
N ALA A 81 -6.21 19.87 10.21
CA ALA A 81 -6.25 18.77 9.26
C ALA A 81 -5.27 17.68 9.66
N ILE A 82 -5.57 16.43 9.27
CA ILE A 82 -4.56 15.36 9.28
C ILE A 82 -4.14 15.12 7.84
N ALA A 83 -2.83 15.29 7.57
CA ALA A 83 -2.25 15.06 6.25
C ALA A 83 -0.73 14.83 6.36
N GLY A 84 -0.09 14.49 5.23
CA GLY A 84 1.36 14.39 5.12
C GLY A 84 2.06 15.77 5.15
N ALA A 85 3.36 15.78 5.46
CA ALA A 85 4.16 17.01 5.56
C ALA A 85 4.13 17.86 4.28
N LEU A 86 4.14 17.22 3.10
CA LEU A 86 4.05 17.91 1.82
C LEU A 86 2.79 18.81 1.70
N ALA A 87 1.69 18.40 2.34
CA ALA A 87 0.48 19.22 2.35
C ALA A 87 0.65 20.46 3.25
N ALA A 88 1.42 20.37 4.34
CA ALA A 88 1.76 21.54 5.15
C ALA A 88 2.52 22.58 4.32
N ASP A 89 3.58 22.16 3.63
CA ASP A 89 4.38 23.03 2.76
C ASP A 89 3.54 23.67 1.65
N LEU A 90 2.74 22.85 0.97
CA LEU A 90 1.95 23.31 -0.19
C LEU A 90 0.87 24.33 0.18
N TYR A 91 0.26 24.17 1.35
CA TYR A 91 -0.86 25.02 1.79
C TYR A 91 -0.45 26.07 2.86
N GLY A 92 0.84 26.16 3.20
CA GLY A 92 1.34 27.13 4.19
C GLY A 92 0.78 26.87 5.58
N LEU A 93 0.73 25.62 6.01
CA LEU A 93 0.27 25.21 7.33
C LEU A 93 1.44 24.77 8.20
N ASP A 94 1.30 24.94 9.51
CA ASP A 94 2.24 24.46 10.50
C ASP A 94 1.93 23.02 10.90
N ILE A 95 2.98 22.22 11.12
CA ILE A 95 2.86 20.90 11.72
C ILE A 95 2.84 21.05 13.24
N ALA A 96 1.66 20.95 13.85
CA ALA A 96 1.48 21.03 15.29
C ALA A 96 1.97 19.75 16.00
N TYR A 97 1.67 18.59 15.43
CA TYR A 97 2.14 17.29 15.90
C TYR A 97 2.52 16.45 14.69
N ALA A 98 3.72 15.91 14.71
CA ALA A 98 4.24 15.04 13.65
C ALA A 98 4.02 13.56 14.00
N ASN A 99 3.80 12.72 12.96
CA ASN A 99 3.77 11.27 13.05
C ASN A 99 2.75 10.77 14.09
N ILE A 100 1.50 11.20 13.94
CA ILE A 100 0.41 10.88 14.87
C ILE A 100 -0.34 9.59 14.51
N GLU A 101 0.12 8.87 13.51
CA GLU A 101 -0.40 7.55 13.15
C GLU A 101 -0.19 6.53 14.28
N ASP A 102 -1.19 5.69 14.53
CA ASP A 102 -1.14 4.66 15.59
C ASP A 102 -0.14 3.53 15.28
N GLN A 103 0.18 3.32 13.99
CA GLN A 103 1.15 2.33 13.51
C GLN A 103 2.26 3.03 12.71
N PRO A 104 3.48 3.10 13.25
CA PRO A 104 4.59 3.82 12.60
C PRO A 104 5.11 3.14 11.32
N ASP A 105 4.78 1.85 11.12
CA ASP A 105 5.23 1.06 9.97
C ASP A 105 4.27 1.14 8.77
N ASN A 106 3.36 2.12 8.76
CA ASN A 106 2.42 2.31 7.65
C ASN A 106 3.17 2.68 6.37
N THR A 107 3.31 1.71 5.50
CA THR A 107 4.05 1.82 4.24
C THR A 107 3.11 1.58 3.07
N THR A 108 3.20 2.42 2.05
CA THR A 108 2.53 2.22 0.77
C THR A 108 3.56 1.78 -0.26
N ARG A 109 3.27 0.66 -0.91
CA ARG A 109 4.07 0.12 -2.01
C ARG A 109 3.45 0.54 -3.34
N PHE A 110 4.25 1.11 -4.20
CA PHE A 110 3.90 1.49 -5.57
C PHE A 110 4.64 0.59 -6.54
N LEU A 111 3.93 0.02 -7.51
CA LEU A 111 4.52 -0.76 -8.59
C LEU A 111 4.77 0.12 -9.80
N ILE A 112 5.98 0.06 -10.34
CA ILE A 112 6.33 0.71 -11.61
C ILE A 112 6.01 -0.27 -12.74
N ILE A 113 5.19 0.17 -13.68
CA ILE A 113 4.73 -0.64 -14.81
C ILE A 113 5.34 -0.09 -16.09
N GLY A 114 5.95 -0.97 -16.89
CA GLY A 114 6.61 -0.61 -18.15
C GLY A 114 6.49 -1.71 -19.22
N HIS A 115 7.13 -1.48 -20.36
CA HIS A 115 7.14 -2.44 -21.47
C HIS A 115 8.36 -3.39 -21.45
N ASN A 116 9.42 -3.00 -20.74
CA ASN A 116 10.69 -3.71 -20.75
C ASN A 116 10.89 -4.48 -19.42
N SER A 117 11.36 -5.72 -19.55
CA SER A 117 11.88 -6.46 -18.39
C SER A 117 13.17 -5.82 -17.90
N VAL A 118 13.47 -6.01 -16.63
CA VAL A 118 14.67 -5.49 -15.97
C VAL A 118 15.64 -6.65 -15.76
N PRO A 119 16.96 -6.46 -15.96
CA PRO A 119 17.95 -7.50 -15.72
C PRO A 119 18.11 -7.76 -14.21
N VAL A 120 18.69 -8.91 -13.86
CA VAL A 120 19.01 -9.31 -12.47
C VAL A 120 19.81 -8.22 -11.77
N SER A 121 19.36 -7.82 -10.58
CA SER A 121 20.04 -6.83 -9.71
C SER A 121 20.79 -7.50 -8.55
N GLY A 122 20.43 -8.73 -8.19
CA GLY A 122 20.95 -9.47 -7.04
C GLY A 122 20.11 -9.37 -5.77
N GLN A 123 19.14 -8.42 -5.72
CA GLN A 123 18.10 -8.31 -4.70
C GLN A 123 16.78 -8.01 -5.39
N ASP A 124 16.19 -9.08 -5.96
CA ASP A 124 15.03 -8.98 -6.81
C ASP A 124 13.80 -9.60 -6.17
N LYS A 125 12.64 -9.15 -6.62
CA LYS A 125 11.33 -9.78 -6.42
C LYS A 125 10.75 -10.20 -7.74
N THR A 126 10.02 -11.30 -7.74
CA THR A 126 9.17 -11.70 -8.86
C THR A 126 7.72 -11.70 -8.43
N SER A 127 6.86 -11.11 -9.24
CA SER A 127 5.41 -11.14 -9.08
C SER A 127 4.79 -12.05 -10.13
N ILE A 128 3.91 -12.94 -9.69
CA ILE A 128 3.14 -13.83 -10.56
C ILE A 128 1.65 -13.76 -10.29
N LEU A 129 0.87 -14.11 -11.29
CA LEU A 129 -0.54 -14.40 -11.19
C LEU A 129 -0.74 -15.89 -11.41
N VAL A 130 -1.44 -16.54 -10.51
CA VAL A 130 -1.74 -17.98 -10.55
C VAL A 130 -3.24 -18.19 -10.50
N MET A 131 -3.80 -18.89 -11.47
CA MET A 131 -5.18 -19.37 -11.41
C MET A 131 -5.18 -20.81 -10.90
N ALA A 132 -5.75 -21.01 -9.71
CA ALA A 132 -5.84 -22.33 -9.11
C ALA A 132 -6.83 -23.22 -9.87
N ARG A 133 -6.52 -24.51 -10.00
CA ARG A 133 -7.51 -25.52 -10.38
C ARG A 133 -8.50 -25.68 -9.22
N ASN A 134 -9.79 -25.75 -9.52
CA ASN A 134 -10.82 -25.95 -8.49
C ASN A 134 -10.79 -27.40 -7.95
N LYS A 135 -9.81 -27.69 -7.08
CA LYS A 135 -9.62 -28.97 -6.41
C LYS A 135 -9.29 -28.77 -4.94
N SER A 136 -9.61 -29.77 -4.11
CA SER A 136 -9.18 -29.78 -2.70
C SER A 136 -7.66 -29.71 -2.62
N GLY A 137 -7.11 -28.87 -1.71
CA GLY A 137 -5.67 -28.67 -1.54
C GLY A 137 -5.00 -27.78 -2.60
N ALA A 138 -5.77 -27.12 -3.49
CA ALA A 138 -5.20 -26.30 -4.56
C ALA A 138 -4.14 -25.28 -4.07
N LEU A 139 -4.41 -24.60 -2.96
CA LEU A 139 -3.46 -23.65 -2.39
C LEU A 139 -2.18 -24.33 -1.88
N TYR A 140 -2.30 -25.50 -1.27
CA TYR A 140 -1.14 -26.28 -0.83
C TYR A 140 -0.21 -26.60 -2.01
N HIS A 141 -0.76 -27.05 -3.13
CA HIS A 141 0.02 -27.37 -4.35
C HIS A 141 0.66 -26.13 -4.99
N ILE A 142 0.09 -24.93 -4.76
CA ILE A 142 0.71 -23.68 -5.19
C ILE A 142 1.88 -23.29 -4.27
N LEU A 143 1.78 -23.58 -2.96
CA LEU A 143 2.79 -23.17 -1.97
C LEU A 143 3.98 -24.15 -1.87
N GLU A 144 3.75 -25.44 -2.12
CA GLU A 144 4.76 -26.48 -1.95
C GLU A 144 6.02 -26.29 -2.81
N PRO A 145 5.95 -25.85 -4.11
CA PRO A 145 7.14 -25.54 -4.91
C PRO A 145 8.06 -24.50 -4.30
N PHE A 146 7.54 -23.48 -3.66
CA PHE A 146 8.33 -22.42 -3.00
C PHE A 146 9.18 -23.00 -1.86
N GLN A 147 8.59 -23.85 -1.05
CA GLN A 147 9.31 -24.53 0.03
C GLN A 147 10.36 -25.50 -0.53
N ARG A 148 10.03 -26.28 -1.57
CA ARG A 148 10.93 -27.26 -2.19
C ARG A 148 12.17 -26.62 -2.78
N HIS A 149 12.02 -25.46 -3.43
CA HIS A 149 13.12 -24.73 -4.05
C HIS A 149 13.74 -23.65 -3.15
N ASN A 150 13.35 -23.59 -1.87
CA ASN A 150 13.82 -22.61 -0.89
C ASN A 150 13.68 -21.15 -1.37
N VAL A 151 12.53 -20.80 -1.92
CA VAL A 151 12.17 -19.45 -2.33
C VAL A 151 11.21 -18.85 -1.31
N SER A 152 11.54 -17.66 -0.81
CA SER A 152 10.74 -16.95 0.20
C SER A 152 9.64 -16.14 -0.46
N MET A 153 8.37 -16.39 -0.06
CA MET A 153 7.27 -15.53 -0.48
C MET A 153 7.19 -14.28 0.40
N THR A 154 6.96 -13.14 -0.23
CA THR A 154 6.82 -11.83 0.45
C THR A 154 5.36 -11.36 0.53
N SER A 155 4.50 -11.81 -0.39
CA SER A 155 3.07 -11.47 -0.38
C SER A 155 2.25 -12.54 -1.07
N ILE A 156 1.01 -12.72 -0.62
CA ILE A 156 -0.01 -13.51 -1.30
C ILE A 156 -1.38 -12.83 -1.13
N GLU A 157 -2.02 -12.52 -2.25
CA GLU A 157 -3.38 -11.99 -2.28
C GLU A 157 -4.28 -12.90 -3.09
N SER A 158 -5.47 -13.20 -2.58
CA SER A 158 -6.49 -13.95 -3.32
C SER A 158 -7.60 -13.03 -3.81
N ARG A 159 -8.03 -13.22 -5.05
CA ARG A 159 -9.20 -12.53 -5.62
C ARG A 159 -10.10 -13.51 -6.36
N PRO A 160 -11.44 -13.29 -6.36
CA PRO A 160 -12.34 -14.05 -7.21
C PRO A 160 -11.94 -13.89 -8.68
N SER A 161 -11.91 -14.98 -9.44
CA SER A 161 -11.46 -14.96 -10.85
C SER A 161 -12.42 -14.22 -11.79
N GLY A 162 -13.66 -14.01 -11.38
CA GLY A 162 -14.71 -13.45 -12.25
C GLY A 162 -15.13 -14.37 -13.39
N ALA A 163 -14.48 -15.51 -13.58
CA ALA A 163 -14.76 -16.52 -14.60
C ALA A 163 -15.43 -17.75 -13.96
N GLY A 164 -16.71 -17.61 -13.62
CA GLY A 164 -17.51 -18.70 -13.05
C GLY A 164 -17.54 -18.74 -11.53
N LEU A 165 -18.44 -19.58 -11.01
CA LEU A 165 -18.60 -19.84 -9.57
C LEU A 165 -17.35 -20.61 -9.07
N TRP A 166 -16.61 -20.04 -8.08
CA TRP A 166 -15.54 -20.71 -7.32
C TRP A 166 -14.13 -20.75 -7.93
N GLY A 167 -13.78 -19.90 -8.88
CA GLY A 167 -12.38 -19.71 -9.31
C GLY A 167 -11.67 -18.67 -8.45
N TYR A 168 -10.45 -18.98 -7.96
CA TYR A 168 -9.57 -18.04 -7.28
C TYR A 168 -8.34 -17.74 -8.14
N VAL A 169 -7.96 -16.48 -8.17
CA VAL A 169 -6.70 -16.00 -8.71
C VAL A 169 -5.84 -15.56 -7.53
N PHE A 170 -4.61 -16.01 -7.48
CA PHE A 170 -3.63 -15.59 -6.50
C PHE A 170 -2.59 -14.69 -7.16
N TYR A 171 -2.35 -13.54 -6.55
CA TYR A 171 -1.19 -12.70 -6.82
C TYR A 171 -0.15 -13.04 -5.78
N ILE A 172 1.02 -13.46 -6.22
CA ILE A 172 2.09 -13.93 -5.35
C ILE A 172 3.35 -13.15 -5.69
N ASP A 173 3.96 -12.54 -4.66
CA ASP A 173 5.27 -11.94 -4.76
C ASP A 173 6.27 -12.77 -3.95
N PHE A 174 7.46 -12.95 -4.47
CA PHE A 174 8.52 -13.72 -3.83
C PHE A 174 9.91 -13.20 -4.19
N GLU A 175 10.89 -13.54 -3.38
CA GLU A 175 12.28 -13.16 -3.58
C GLU A 175 12.92 -13.92 -4.74
N GLY A 176 13.79 -13.22 -5.47
CA GLY A 176 14.55 -13.75 -6.61
C GLY A 176 14.01 -13.29 -7.96
N HIS A 177 14.89 -13.43 -8.97
CA HIS A 177 14.60 -13.08 -10.36
C HIS A 177 14.19 -14.32 -11.17
N VAL A 178 13.40 -14.15 -12.22
CA VAL A 178 12.99 -15.26 -13.11
C VAL A 178 14.18 -16.03 -13.73
N ASP A 179 15.35 -15.42 -13.83
CA ASP A 179 16.56 -16.05 -14.34
C ASP A 179 17.33 -16.84 -13.26
N ASP A 180 16.95 -16.77 -11.99
CA ASP A 180 17.55 -17.54 -10.93
C ASP A 180 17.12 -19.01 -10.99
N ALA A 181 18.05 -19.94 -10.82
CA ALA A 181 17.80 -21.36 -10.98
C ALA A 181 16.72 -21.93 -10.04
N ASN A 182 16.68 -21.45 -8.78
CA ASN A 182 15.66 -21.82 -7.79
C ASN A 182 14.27 -21.29 -8.19
N VAL A 183 14.19 -20.07 -8.70
CA VAL A 183 12.94 -19.47 -9.19
C VAL A 183 12.43 -20.20 -10.43
N GLN A 184 13.31 -20.55 -11.36
CA GLN A 184 12.94 -21.37 -12.53
C GLN A 184 12.37 -22.73 -12.10
N GLY A 185 12.94 -23.35 -11.06
CA GLY A 185 12.40 -24.58 -10.47
C GLY A 185 10.97 -24.40 -9.93
N VAL A 186 10.71 -23.32 -9.19
CA VAL A 186 9.35 -22.99 -8.72
C VAL A 186 8.38 -22.83 -9.87
N LEU A 187 8.75 -22.06 -10.90
CA LEU A 187 7.87 -21.77 -12.05
C LEU A 187 7.54 -23.03 -12.84
N ALA A 188 8.54 -23.91 -13.07
CA ALA A 188 8.34 -25.17 -13.77
C ALA A 188 7.39 -26.12 -13.02
N ASP A 189 7.55 -26.23 -11.69
CA ASP A 189 6.64 -27.05 -10.86
C ASP A 189 5.23 -26.48 -10.88
N LEU A 190 5.06 -25.14 -10.77
CA LEU A 190 3.77 -24.48 -10.78
C LEU A 190 3.01 -24.68 -12.10
N GLU A 191 3.69 -24.65 -13.25
CA GLU A 191 3.04 -24.85 -14.56
C GLU A 191 2.26 -26.17 -14.63
N SER A 192 2.73 -27.21 -13.96
CA SER A 192 2.05 -28.52 -13.93
C SER A 192 0.83 -28.54 -13.02
N GLU A 193 0.80 -27.75 -11.96
CA GLU A 193 -0.18 -27.79 -10.87
C GLU A 193 -1.36 -26.83 -11.03
N VAL A 194 -1.19 -25.75 -11.81
CA VAL A 194 -2.17 -24.67 -11.90
C VAL A 194 -2.94 -24.68 -13.22
N ALA A 195 -4.03 -23.92 -13.30
CA ALA A 195 -4.79 -23.75 -14.53
C ALA A 195 -4.17 -22.69 -15.44
N GLU A 196 -3.60 -21.63 -14.86
CA GLU A 196 -2.89 -20.57 -15.57
C GLU A 196 -1.78 -20.03 -14.66
N LEU A 197 -0.59 -19.84 -15.21
CA LEU A 197 0.53 -19.15 -14.60
C LEU A 197 0.90 -17.98 -15.50
N ARG A 198 1.02 -16.78 -14.91
CA ARG A 198 1.50 -15.60 -15.62
C ARG A 198 2.54 -14.89 -14.79
N ILE A 199 3.72 -14.68 -15.33
CA ILE A 199 4.75 -13.82 -14.76
C ILE A 199 4.35 -12.38 -15.04
N LEU A 200 4.21 -11.58 -13.98
CA LEU A 200 3.86 -10.16 -14.06
C LEU A 200 5.11 -9.29 -14.17
N GLY A 201 6.23 -9.76 -13.66
CA GLY A 201 7.55 -9.14 -13.79
C GLY A 201 8.51 -9.58 -12.71
N SER A 202 9.82 -9.40 -12.98
CA SER A 202 10.91 -9.46 -12.00
C SER A 202 11.59 -8.12 -11.97
N TYR A 203 11.90 -7.61 -10.79
CA TYR A 203 12.36 -6.24 -10.59
C TYR A 203 13.14 -6.11 -9.27
N PRO A 204 14.05 -5.10 -9.16
CA PRO A 204 14.76 -4.81 -7.93
C PRO A 204 13.80 -4.52 -6.76
N GLN A 205 14.10 -5.05 -5.58
CA GLN A 205 13.38 -4.73 -4.36
C GLN A 205 13.54 -3.25 -4.01
N ALA A 206 12.47 -2.64 -3.49
CA ALA A 206 12.56 -1.30 -2.94
C ALA A 206 13.49 -1.27 -1.72
N VAL A 207 14.27 -0.20 -1.60
CA VAL A 207 15.04 0.13 -0.41
C VAL A 207 14.31 1.26 0.30
N LEU A 208 13.95 1.07 1.56
CA LEU A 208 13.30 2.07 2.43
C LEU A 208 14.31 3.07 2.97
#